data_0702051289b91b0ecbcaf4d0d55edfb3
#
_entry.id   0702051289b91b0ecbcaf4d0d55edfb3
#
_cell.length_a   1.000
_cell.length_b   1.000
_cell.length_c   1.000
_cell.angle_alpha   90.00
_cell.angle_beta   90.00
_cell.angle_gamma   90.00
#
_symmetry.space_group_name_H-M   'P 1'
#
loop_
_entity.id
_entity.type
_entity.pdbx_description
1 polymer ?
#
loop_
_entity_poly.entity_id
_entity_poly.type
_entity_poly.pdbx_seq_one_letter_code
_entity_poly.pdbx_strand_id
1 'polypeptide(L)'
;MKKVKCALIGSGNIGTDLIYKIARSPVLEPVWMVGIDPGSEGLARARELGLKATAEGIDGLLPHVEADEIQIAFDATSAYVLPENSRKLNALGVLAIDLTPAAVGPLCVPPVNLQQHARSGAMNVNMISCAGQATIPMVYAVSRVQPVSYGEIVASVSSKSIGPGTRKNLDEFTFTTSSAVERIGGAKRGKALVVINPAEPPIFMRNTIYCLTETAPDEAKITQSVLEMVTEVQKYVPGYRLVNGPVFDGNKVSIFLEVAGLGDYLPTYAGNLDIMTAAATRTAELFAEGILDGSIKLQATQAEEMR
;
A
#
# COMPACT_ATOMS: atom_id res chain seq x y z
N MET A 1 24.28 -8.50 -7.13
CA MET A 1 23.69 -7.47 -8.01
C MET A 1 23.55 -6.18 -7.24
N LYS A 2 23.62 -5.02 -7.90
CA LYS A 2 23.37 -3.72 -7.26
C LYS A 2 21.90 -3.66 -6.86
N LYS A 3 21.61 -3.17 -5.63
CA LYS A 3 20.26 -2.98 -5.11
C LYS A 3 20.03 -1.49 -4.84
N VAL A 4 18.78 -1.07 -4.93
CA VAL A 4 18.36 0.28 -4.53
C VAL A 4 18.21 0.31 -3.03
N LYS A 5 18.90 1.26 -2.40
CA LYS A 5 18.91 1.42 -0.94
C LYS A 5 17.73 2.19 -0.44
N CYS A 6 17.10 1.68 0.64
CA CYS A 6 15.84 2.18 1.16
C CYS A 6 15.96 2.61 2.63
N ALA A 7 15.19 3.64 2.98
CA ALA A 7 14.92 4.03 4.35
C ALA A 7 13.47 3.71 4.73
N LEU A 8 13.25 3.30 5.99
CA LEU A 8 11.95 3.01 6.57
C LEU A 8 11.67 4.07 7.63
N ILE A 9 10.63 4.87 7.44
CA ILE A 9 10.27 5.97 8.34
C ILE A 9 8.99 5.58 9.09
N GLY A 10 9.10 5.43 10.40
CA GLY A 10 8.05 4.90 11.27
C GLY A 10 8.41 3.51 11.79
N SER A 11 8.89 3.44 13.03
CA SER A 11 9.36 2.20 13.68
C SER A 11 8.25 1.38 14.35
N GLY A 12 6.99 1.52 13.86
CA GLY A 12 5.85 0.73 14.29
C GLY A 12 5.76 -0.63 13.56
N ASN A 13 4.62 -1.31 13.72
CA ASN A 13 4.38 -2.63 13.12
C ASN A 13 4.58 -2.68 11.60
N ILE A 14 4.10 -1.68 10.87
CA ILE A 14 4.23 -1.60 9.40
C ILE A 14 5.71 -1.45 9.01
N GLY A 15 6.41 -0.49 9.61
CA GLY A 15 7.84 -0.27 9.31
C GLY A 15 8.69 -1.48 9.66
N THR A 16 8.40 -2.16 10.77
CA THR A 16 9.13 -3.37 11.17
C THR A 16 8.88 -4.52 10.21
N ASP A 17 7.63 -4.74 9.76
CA ASP A 17 7.31 -5.78 8.78
C ASP A 17 7.96 -5.51 7.41
N LEU A 18 8.07 -4.24 7.01
CA LEU A 18 8.77 -3.84 5.78
C LEU A 18 10.24 -4.28 5.76
N ILE A 19 10.94 -4.29 6.91
CA ILE A 19 12.34 -4.77 6.95
C ILE A 19 12.43 -6.17 6.35
N TYR A 20 11.54 -7.09 6.78
CA TYR A 20 11.56 -8.47 6.33
C TYR A 20 11.20 -8.62 4.86
N LYS A 21 10.22 -7.85 4.37
CA LYS A 21 9.81 -7.89 2.97
C LYS A 21 10.89 -7.33 2.04
N ILE A 22 11.46 -6.18 2.39
CA ILE A 22 12.50 -5.53 1.58
C ILE A 22 13.79 -6.35 1.59
N ALA A 23 14.16 -6.96 2.73
CA ALA A 23 15.36 -7.80 2.81
C ALA A 23 15.30 -9.02 1.85
N ARG A 24 14.12 -9.54 1.54
CA ARG A 24 13.93 -10.62 0.56
C ARG A 24 13.91 -10.15 -0.89
N SER A 25 13.73 -8.87 -1.13
CA SER A 25 13.68 -8.33 -2.48
C SER A 25 14.99 -8.53 -3.23
N PRO A 26 14.95 -8.92 -4.52
CA PRO A 26 16.15 -9.04 -5.34
C PRO A 26 16.75 -7.69 -5.72
N VAL A 27 15.98 -6.60 -5.66
CA VAL A 27 16.35 -5.26 -6.16
C VAL A 27 16.39 -4.16 -5.10
N LEU A 28 15.89 -4.44 -3.88
CA LEU A 28 15.84 -3.49 -2.76
C LEU A 28 16.76 -3.91 -1.61
N GLU A 29 17.29 -2.93 -0.88
CA GLU A 29 18.11 -3.12 0.33
C GLU A 29 17.65 -2.17 1.43
N PRO A 30 17.17 -2.67 2.59
CA PRO A 30 16.84 -1.82 3.72
C PRO A 30 18.11 -1.39 4.43
N VAL A 31 18.35 -0.08 4.57
CA VAL A 31 19.56 0.50 5.18
C VAL A 31 19.26 1.22 6.48
N TRP A 32 18.16 1.97 6.53
CA TRP A 32 17.79 2.80 7.67
C TRP A 32 16.40 2.49 8.22
N MET A 33 16.29 2.49 9.54
CA MET A 33 15.03 2.60 10.27
C MET A 33 15.00 3.91 11.06
N VAL A 34 13.94 4.69 10.85
CA VAL A 34 13.74 6.00 11.46
C VAL A 34 12.53 5.95 12.38
N GLY A 35 12.69 6.35 13.63
CA GLY A 35 11.63 6.47 14.62
C GLY A 35 11.76 7.76 15.41
N ILE A 36 10.90 7.96 16.40
CA ILE A 36 10.91 9.10 17.34
C ILE A 36 10.98 8.67 18.79
N ASP A 37 10.86 7.37 19.06
CA ASP A 37 10.95 6.78 20.39
C ASP A 37 12.19 5.88 20.46
N PRO A 38 13.23 6.23 21.23
CA PRO A 38 14.45 5.42 21.39
C PRO A 38 14.18 4.04 22.01
N GLY A 39 13.06 3.88 22.74
CA GLY A 39 12.61 2.61 23.31
C GLY A 39 11.79 1.75 22.36
N SER A 40 11.59 2.18 21.10
CA SER A 40 10.80 1.44 20.11
C SER A 40 11.38 0.06 19.81
N GLU A 41 10.53 -0.97 19.88
CA GLU A 41 10.88 -2.34 19.49
C GLU A 41 11.34 -2.42 18.04
N GLY A 42 10.73 -1.66 17.14
CA GLY A 42 11.13 -1.62 15.73
C GLY A 42 12.54 -1.08 15.51
N LEU A 43 12.98 -0.06 16.27
CA LEU A 43 14.37 0.42 16.22
C LEU A 43 15.34 -0.61 16.77
N ALA A 44 14.97 -1.32 17.85
CA ALA A 44 15.79 -2.39 18.41
C ALA A 44 15.95 -3.52 17.39
N ARG A 45 14.86 -3.95 16.78
CA ARG A 45 14.84 -5.00 15.76
C ARG A 45 15.64 -4.62 14.51
N ALA A 46 15.55 -3.37 14.06
CA ALA A 46 16.34 -2.88 12.94
C ALA A 46 17.85 -3.00 13.22
N ARG A 47 18.30 -2.60 14.42
CA ARG A 47 19.72 -2.74 14.83
C ARG A 47 20.16 -4.20 14.88
N GLU A 48 19.34 -5.11 15.43
CA GLU A 48 19.61 -6.56 15.44
C GLU A 48 19.79 -7.14 14.04
N LEU A 49 19.05 -6.62 13.07
CA LEU A 49 19.12 -7.02 11.66
C LEU A 49 20.21 -6.26 10.88
N GLY A 50 21.02 -5.43 11.54
CA GLY A 50 22.16 -4.74 10.95
C GLY A 50 21.82 -3.43 10.23
N LEU A 51 20.60 -2.90 10.35
CA LEU A 51 20.23 -1.59 9.82
C LEU A 51 20.75 -0.47 10.71
N LYS A 52 21.06 0.67 10.10
CA LYS A 52 21.22 1.94 10.83
C LYS A 52 19.87 2.37 11.40
N ALA A 53 19.88 2.96 12.60
CA ALA A 53 18.63 3.36 13.26
C ALA A 53 18.79 4.68 14.02
N THR A 54 17.83 5.58 13.86
CA THR A 54 17.76 6.84 14.62
C THR A 54 16.40 7.01 15.29
N ALA A 55 16.38 7.68 16.45
CA ALA A 55 15.16 8.10 17.13
C ALA A 55 14.89 9.63 17.00
N GLU A 56 15.62 10.30 16.11
CA GLU A 56 15.52 11.76 15.89
C GLU A 56 14.55 12.12 14.76
N GLY A 57 13.69 11.17 14.37
CA GLY A 57 12.79 11.39 13.23
C GLY A 57 13.55 11.53 11.91
N ILE A 58 12.89 12.15 10.93
CA ILE A 58 13.48 12.33 9.60
C ILE A 58 14.78 13.15 9.63
N ASP A 59 14.90 14.09 10.56
CA ASP A 59 16.07 14.96 10.65
C ASP A 59 17.35 14.18 11.01
N GLY A 60 17.22 13.04 11.70
CA GLY A 60 18.32 12.11 11.94
C GLY A 60 18.72 11.28 10.71
N LEU A 61 17.88 11.20 9.67
CA LEU A 61 18.20 10.52 8.42
C LEU A 61 18.84 11.45 7.37
N LEU A 62 18.32 12.68 7.23
CA LEU A 62 18.64 13.59 6.12
C LEU A 62 20.16 13.79 5.89
N PRO A 63 21.01 13.96 6.95
CA PRO A 63 22.46 14.14 6.76
C PRO A 63 23.16 12.93 6.13
N HIS A 64 22.51 11.78 6.13
CA HIS A 64 23.09 10.51 5.68
C HIS A 64 22.56 10.03 4.33
N VAL A 65 21.54 10.68 3.77
CA VAL A 65 20.87 10.25 2.53
C VAL A 65 21.84 10.10 1.37
N GLU A 66 22.68 11.10 1.15
CA GLU A 66 23.66 11.10 0.04
C GLU A 66 24.77 10.07 0.29
N ALA A 67 25.40 10.09 1.47
CA ALA A 67 26.51 9.19 1.80
C ALA A 67 26.11 7.71 1.79
N ASP A 68 24.87 7.41 2.18
CA ASP A 68 24.32 6.05 2.20
C ASP A 68 23.58 5.71 0.89
N GLU A 69 23.53 6.61 -0.09
CA GLU A 69 22.88 6.43 -1.40
C GLU A 69 21.39 6.02 -1.28
N ILE A 70 20.64 6.62 -0.35
CA ILE A 70 19.22 6.33 -0.17
C ILE A 70 18.42 6.92 -1.33
N GLN A 71 17.69 6.08 -2.05
CA GLN A 71 16.91 6.48 -3.23
C GLN A 71 15.39 6.34 -3.04
N ILE A 72 14.96 5.44 -2.15
CA ILE A 72 13.55 5.21 -1.85
C ILE A 72 13.34 5.28 -0.33
N ALA A 73 12.28 5.94 0.10
CA ALA A 73 11.85 5.95 1.49
C ALA A 73 10.39 5.49 1.61
N PHE A 74 10.14 4.59 2.55
CA PHE A 74 8.79 4.17 2.91
C PHE A 74 8.36 4.97 4.14
N ASP A 75 7.27 5.71 4.03
CA ASP A 75 6.76 6.48 5.17
C ASP A 75 5.51 5.82 5.76
N ALA A 76 5.66 5.26 6.96
CA ALA A 76 4.63 4.63 7.75
C ALA A 76 4.37 5.39 9.06
N THR A 77 4.48 6.72 9.03
CA THR A 77 4.30 7.60 10.20
C THR A 77 2.83 7.99 10.39
N SER A 78 2.46 9.21 10.07
CA SER A 78 1.08 9.72 10.18
C SER A 78 0.77 10.73 9.09
N ALA A 79 -0.52 10.95 8.83
CA ALA A 79 -0.98 11.96 7.87
C ALA A 79 -0.48 13.39 8.17
N TYR A 80 -0.20 13.69 9.42
CA TYR A 80 0.28 15.01 9.84
C TYR A 80 1.76 15.26 9.52
N VAL A 81 2.57 14.22 9.62
CA VAL A 81 4.04 14.31 9.49
C VAL A 81 4.49 14.09 8.06
N LEU A 82 3.79 13.24 7.33
CA LEU A 82 4.15 12.83 5.97
C LEU A 82 4.39 14.00 5.00
N PRO A 83 3.54 15.05 4.91
CA PRO A 83 3.76 16.11 3.93
C PRO A 83 5.14 16.78 4.06
N GLU A 84 5.58 17.03 5.29
CA GLU A 84 6.91 17.59 5.55
C GLU A 84 8.03 16.59 5.29
N ASN A 85 7.86 15.33 5.69
CA ASN A 85 8.82 14.27 5.39
C ASN A 85 9.01 14.12 3.87
N SER A 86 7.91 14.04 3.14
CA SER A 86 7.88 13.92 1.69
C SER A 86 8.62 15.09 1.02
N ARG A 87 8.33 16.33 1.45
CA ARG A 87 9.01 17.52 0.94
C ARG A 87 10.54 17.47 1.15
N LYS A 88 10.97 17.09 2.35
CA LYS A 88 12.41 16.97 2.69
C LYS A 88 13.10 15.87 1.87
N LEU A 89 12.46 14.73 1.70
CA LEU A 89 12.97 13.60 0.91
C LEU A 89 13.08 13.95 -0.57
N ASN A 90 12.01 14.52 -1.15
CA ASN A 90 12.01 14.87 -2.57
C ASN A 90 13.02 15.98 -2.91
N ALA A 91 13.30 16.90 -1.98
CA ALA A 91 14.36 17.88 -2.14
C ALA A 91 15.77 17.25 -2.27
N LEU A 92 15.95 16.03 -1.78
CA LEU A 92 17.17 15.23 -1.90
C LEU A 92 17.10 14.18 -3.03
N GLY A 93 16.05 14.21 -3.86
CA GLY A 93 15.88 13.24 -4.93
C GLY A 93 15.46 11.84 -4.46
N VAL A 94 14.91 11.71 -3.25
CA VAL A 94 14.42 10.43 -2.72
C VAL A 94 12.94 10.27 -3.03
N LEU A 95 12.57 9.16 -3.67
CA LEU A 95 11.18 8.77 -3.89
C LEU A 95 10.52 8.40 -2.56
N ALA A 96 9.37 8.99 -2.25
CA ALA A 96 8.57 8.66 -1.08
C ALA A 96 7.40 7.73 -1.41
N ILE A 97 7.35 6.56 -0.76
CA ILE A 97 6.20 5.64 -0.79
C ILE A 97 5.41 5.85 0.49
N ASP A 98 4.22 6.40 0.35
CA ASP A 98 3.35 6.83 1.43
C ASP A 98 2.37 5.71 1.82
N LEU A 99 2.52 5.20 3.05
CA LEU A 99 1.62 4.22 3.65
C LEU A 99 0.63 4.88 4.64
N THR A 100 0.55 6.21 4.63
CA THR A 100 -0.35 6.98 5.50
C THR A 100 -1.64 7.38 4.76
N PRO A 101 -2.71 7.78 5.46
CA PRO A 101 -3.91 8.30 4.81
C PRO A 101 -3.79 9.75 4.32
N ALA A 102 -2.61 10.38 4.38
CA ALA A 102 -2.41 11.77 3.95
C ALA A 102 -2.65 11.99 2.44
N ALA A 103 -2.54 10.93 1.65
CA ALA A 103 -2.73 10.95 0.20
C ALA A 103 -1.86 12.00 -0.54
N VAL A 104 -0.61 12.14 -0.12
CA VAL A 104 0.38 12.95 -0.84
C VAL A 104 0.85 12.18 -2.06
N GLY A 105 0.73 12.81 -3.22
CA GLY A 105 1.03 12.18 -4.51
C GLY A 105 -0.10 11.32 -5.07
N PRO A 106 0.12 10.68 -6.22
CA PRO A 106 -0.88 9.86 -6.88
C PRO A 106 -1.17 8.57 -6.11
N LEU A 107 -2.46 8.21 -6.06
CA LEU A 107 -2.93 6.96 -5.47
C LEU A 107 -2.49 5.76 -6.32
N CYS A 108 -1.93 4.73 -5.70
CA CYS A 108 -1.36 3.57 -6.40
C CYS A 108 -1.95 2.24 -5.94
N VAL A 109 -2.33 1.43 -6.91
CA VAL A 109 -2.66 0.01 -6.75
C VAL A 109 -1.80 -0.77 -7.73
N PRO A 110 -0.81 -1.57 -7.28
CA PRO A 110 0.21 -2.15 -8.14
C PRO A 110 -0.28 -2.80 -9.43
N PRO A 111 -1.28 -3.70 -9.45
CA PRO A 111 -1.71 -4.36 -10.68
C PRO A 111 -2.60 -3.48 -11.59
N VAL A 112 -2.93 -2.24 -11.16
CA VAL A 112 -3.84 -1.35 -11.90
C VAL A 112 -3.10 -0.20 -12.57
N ASN A 113 -2.34 0.60 -11.81
CA ASN A 113 -1.81 1.87 -12.29
C ASN A 113 -0.33 2.15 -11.97
N LEU A 114 0.39 1.22 -11.32
CA LEU A 114 1.79 1.42 -10.93
C LEU A 114 2.70 1.77 -12.11
N GLN A 115 2.56 1.09 -13.24
CA GLN A 115 3.33 1.36 -14.46
C GLN A 115 3.18 2.81 -14.96
N GLN A 116 1.99 3.38 -14.80
CA GLN A 116 1.73 4.78 -15.18
C GLN A 116 2.51 5.74 -14.27
N HIS A 117 2.53 5.49 -12.95
CA HIS A 117 3.26 6.34 -12.01
C HIS A 117 4.77 6.26 -12.19
N ALA A 118 5.30 5.07 -12.44
CA ALA A 118 6.71 4.89 -12.74
C ALA A 118 7.15 5.68 -13.99
N ARG A 119 6.32 5.71 -15.03
CA ARG A 119 6.61 6.45 -16.28
C ARG A 119 6.42 7.96 -16.14
N SER A 120 5.57 8.43 -15.24
CA SER A 120 5.32 9.87 -15.05
C SER A 120 6.40 10.59 -14.26
N GLY A 121 7.39 9.88 -13.71
CA GLY A 121 8.42 10.46 -12.86
C GLY A 121 7.90 10.91 -11.48
N ALA A 122 6.84 10.27 -10.98
CA ALA A 122 6.28 10.59 -9.68
C ALA A 122 7.33 10.41 -8.58
N MET A 123 7.51 11.44 -7.74
CA MET A 123 8.41 11.43 -6.58
C MET A 123 7.69 11.07 -5.27
N ASN A 124 6.36 10.93 -5.32
CA ASN A 124 5.51 10.46 -4.23
C ASN A 124 4.51 9.48 -4.81
N VAL A 125 4.23 8.40 -4.08
CA VAL A 125 3.20 7.42 -4.43
C VAL A 125 2.47 7.01 -3.17
N ASN A 126 1.16 7.21 -3.13
CA ASN A 126 0.33 6.87 -1.97
C ASN A 126 -0.31 5.49 -2.12
N MET A 127 -0.18 4.67 -1.08
CA MET A 127 -0.70 3.30 -1.05
C MET A 127 -2.17 3.20 -0.61
N ILE A 128 -2.89 4.30 -0.51
CA ILE A 128 -4.34 4.38 -0.20
C ILE A 128 -4.65 3.87 1.20
N SER A 129 -4.97 2.59 1.31
CA SER A 129 -5.34 1.90 2.54
C SER A 129 -5.28 0.37 2.34
N CYS A 130 -5.28 -0.38 3.44
CA CYS A 130 -5.33 -1.84 3.37
C CYS A 130 -6.59 -2.35 2.65
N ALA A 131 -7.75 -1.74 2.91
CA ALA A 131 -8.98 -2.07 2.21
C ALA A 131 -8.89 -1.72 0.71
N GLY A 132 -8.30 -0.57 0.38
CA GLY A 132 -8.08 -0.16 -1.00
C GLY A 132 -7.21 -1.15 -1.75
N GLN A 133 -6.07 -1.55 -1.19
CA GLN A 133 -5.17 -2.53 -1.80
C GLN A 133 -5.84 -3.88 -2.01
N ALA A 134 -6.73 -4.30 -1.09
CA ALA A 134 -7.43 -5.57 -1.21
C ALA A 134 -8.59 -5.53 -2.23
N THR A 135 -9.31 -4.44 -2.34
CA THR A 135 -10.63 -4.43 -3.01
C THR A 135 -10.66 -3.68 -4.35
N ILE A 136 -9.86 -2.63 -4.51
CA ILE A 136 -9.82 -1.84 -5.75
C ILE A 136 -9.41 -2.69 -6.96
N PRO A 137 -8.47 -3.65 -6.87
CA PRO A 137 -8.20 -4.57 -7.97
C PRO A 137 -9.46 -5.28 -8.49
N MET A 138 -10.37 -5.68 -7.60
CA MET A 138 -11.61 -6.36 -7.98
C MET A 138 -12.63 -5.41 -8.62
N VAL A 139 -12.78 -4.19 -8.08
CA VAL A 139 -13.63 -3.18 -8.72
C VAL A 139 -13.12 -2.89 -10.13
N TYR A 140 -11.81 -2.72 -10.29
CA TYR A 140 -11.18 -2.52 -11.60
C TYR A 140 -11.34 -3.74 -12.52
N ALA A 141 -11.26 -4.94 -11.99
CA ALA A 141 -11.48 -6.16 -12.78
C ALA A 141 -12.88 -6.23 -13.39
N VAL A 142 -13.90 -5.67 -12.71
CA VAL A 142 -15.26 -5.54 -13.27
C VAL A 142 -15.32 -4.35 -14.23
N SER A 143 -14.83 -3.18 -13.82
CA SER A 143 -14.98 -1.93 -14.59
C SER A 143 -14.21 -1.93 -15.91
N ARG A 144 -13.08 -2.63 -15.99
CA ARG A 144 -12.34 -2.79 -17.27
C ARG A 144 -13.07 -3.64 -18.31
N VAL A 145 -14.09 -4.42 -17.89
CA VAL A 145 -14.93 -5.19 -18.81
C VAL A 145 -16.14 -4.37 -19.25
N GLN A 146 -16.81 -3.70 -18.31
CA GLN A 146 -17.97 -2.86 -18.62
C GLN A 146 -18.21 -1.79 -17.55
N PRO A 147 -18.93 -0.68 -17.89
CA PRO A 147 -19.13 0.43 -16.96
C PRO A 147 -19.82 0.04 -15.66
N VAL A 148 -19.28 0.54 -14.54
CA VAL A 148 -19.79 0.36 -13.18
C VAL A 148 -20.34 1.68 -12.67
N SER A 149 -21.65 1.73 -12.39
CA SER A 149 -22.32 2.93 -11.88
C SER A 149 -22.04 3.17 -10.40
N TYR A 150 -21.85 2.08 -9.61
CA TYR A 150 -21.61 2.14 -8.19
C TYR A 150 -20.69 0.98 -7.73
N GLY A 151 -19.68 1.30 -6.95
CA GLY A 151 -18.79 0.35 -6.31
C GLY A 151 -18.82 0.52 -4.79
N GLU A 152 -19.09 -0.55 -4.06
CA GLU A 152 -19.02 -0.54 -2.60
C GLU A 152 -18.07 -1.62 -2.10
N ILE A 153 -17.23 -1.26 -1.14
CA ILE A 153 -16.36 -2.23 -0.47
C ILE A 153 -16.64 -2.25 1.03
N VAL A 154 -16.66 -3.45 1.60
CA VAL A 154 -16.76 -3.67 3.04
C VAL A 154 -15.56 -4.49 3.47
N ALA A 155 -14.67 -3.88 4.25
CA ALA A 155 -13.49 -4.55 4.81
C ALA A 155 -13.73 -4.88 6.28
N SER A 156 -13.65 -6.15 6.65
CA SER A 156 -13.69 -6.61 8.04
C SER A 156 -12.30 -7.05 8.46
N VAL A 157 -11.76 -6.40 9.49
CA VAL A 157 -10.41 -6.63 9.99
C VAL A 157 -10.43 -6.95 11.48
N SER A 158 -9.49 -7.76 11.96
CA SER A 158 -9.38 -8.05 13.39
C SER A 158 -9.08 -6.78 14.18
N SER A 159 -9.76 -6.59 15.31
CA SER A 159 -9.47 -5.48 16.23
C SER A 159 -8.03 -5.49 16.75
N LYS A 160 -7.39 -6.66 16.80
CA LYS A 160 -5.99 -6.84 17.22
C LYS A 160 -4.97 -6.33 16.19
N SER A 161 -5.36 -6.20 14.92
CA SER A 161 -4.50 -5.69 13.84
C SER A 161 -4.67 -4.19 13.59
N ILE A 162 -5.53 -3.49 14.35
CA ILE A 162 -5.81 -2.07 14.20
C ILE A 162 -5.21 -1.29 15.36
N GLY A 163 -4.14 -0.55 15.08
CA GLY A 163 -3.47 0.31 16.04
C GLY A 163 -4.21 1.63 16.32
N PRO A 164 -3.73 2.40 17.34
CA PRO A 164 -4.33 3.69 17.71
C PRO A 164 -4.35 4.71 16.59
N GLY A 165 -3.32 4.72 15.73
CA GLY A 165 -3.22 5.64 14.59
C GLY A 165 -4.36 5.44 13.60
N THR A 166 -4.63 4.20 13.18
CA THR A 166 -5.73 3.88 12.25
C THR A 166 -7.09 4.22 12.86
N ARG A 167 -7.28 3.95 14.16
CA ARG A 167 -8.55 4.28 14.84
C ARG A 167 -8.86 5.78 14.88
N LYS A 168 -7.83 6.63 14.95
CA LYS A 168 -7.99 8.10 14.93
C LYS A 168 -8.26 8.65 13.53
N ASN A 169 -7.90 7.93 12.47
CA ASN A 169 -7.97 8.38 11.08
C ASN A 169 -8.97 7.56 10.24
N LEU A 170 -10.06 7.06 10.86
CA LEU A 170 -11.06 6.24 10.15
C LEU A 170 -11.82 7.03 9.08
N ASP A 171 -12.03 8.32 9.30
CA ASP A 171 -12.74 9.19 8.34
C ASP A 171 -11.88 9.41 7.08
N GLU A 172 -10.60 9.75 7.26
CA GLU A 172 -9.64 9.88 6.14
C GLU A 172 -9.46 8.56 5.40
N PHE A 173 -9.37 7.46 6.15
CA PHE A 173 -9.31 6.11 5.57
C PHE A 173 -10.51 5.84 4.65
N THR A 174 -11.72 6.12 5.15
CA THR A 174 -12.97 5.89 4.43
C THR A 174 -13.07 6.79 3.20
N PHE A 175 -12.76 8.07 3.35
CA PHE A 175 -12.79 9.04 2.27
C PHE A 175 -11.79 8.70 1.15
N THR A 176 -10.53 8.47 1.50
CA THR A 176 -9.48 8.14 0.53
C THR A 176 -9.77 6.83 -0.19
N THR A 177 -10.26 5.81 0.52
CA THR A 177 -10.62 4.53 -0.08
C THR A 177 -11.82 4.67 -1.03
N SER A 178 -12.87 5.40 -0.65
CA SER A 178 -14.04 5.67 -1.52
C SER A 178 -13.64 6.40 -2.79
N SER A 179 -12.81 7.44 -2.67
CA SER A 179 -12.25 8.17 -3.82
C SER A 179 -11.43 7.27 -4.73
N ALA A 180 -10.67 6.35 -4.18
CA ALA A 180 -9.87 5.41 -4.97
C ALA A 180 -10.72 4.35 -5.68
N VAL A 181 -11.86 3.92 -5.10
CA VAL A 181 -12.86 3.08 -5.79
C VAL A 181 -13.36 3.75 -7.07
N GLU A 182 -13.55 5.09 -7.04
CA GLU A 182 -13.94 5.85 -8.21
C GLU A 182 -12.77 6.05 -9.19
N ARG A 183 -11.69 6.65 -8.72
CA ARG A 183 -10.60 7.15 -9.57
C ARG A 183 -9.71 6.04 -10.15
N ILE A 184 -9.56 4.93 -9.43
CA ILE A 184 -8.70 3.80 -9.83
C ILE A 184 -9.56 2.58 -10.15
N GLY A 185 -10.56 2.28 -9.30
CA GLY A 185 -11.47 1.18 -9.52
C GLY A 185 -12.41 1.38 -10.72
N GLY A 186 -12.63 2.61 -11.17
CA GLY A 186 -13.42 2.95 -12.33
C GLY A 186 -14.94 2.94 -12.11
N ALA A 187 -15.40 2.91 -10.86
CA ALA A 187 -16.82 3.10 -10.55
C ALA A 187 -17.19 4.59 -10.61
N LYS A 188 -18.39 4.94 -11.11
CA LYS A 188 -18.85 6.34 -11.14
C LYS A 188 -19.09 6.90 -9.73
N ARG A 189 -19.48 6.06 -8.79
CA ARG A 189 -19.58 6.37 -7.36
C ARG A 189 -18.98 5.27 -6.53
N GLY A 190 -18.22 5.66 -5.51
CA GLY A 190 -17.53 4.75 -4.59
C GLY A 190 -18.03 4.88 -3.17
N LYS A 191 -18.06 3.77 -2.45
CA LYS A 191 -18.29 3.73 -1.02
C LYS A 191 -17.36 2.73 -0.35
N ALA A 192 -16.81 3.10 0.79
CA ALA A 192 -15.99 2.22 1.60
C ALA A 192 -16.54 2.13 3.02
N LEU A 193 -16.57 0.93 3.55
CA LEU A 193 -16.94 0.62 4.92
C LEU A 193 -15.84 -0.22 5.55
N VAL A 194 -15.51 0.07 6.81
CA VAL A 194 -14.58 -0.75 7.60
C VAL A 194 -15.27 -1.27 8.84
N VAL A 195 -15.14 -2.55 9.09
CA VAL A 195 -15.65 -3.24 10.27
C VAL A 195 -14.48 -3.71 11.11
N ILE A 196 -14.32 -3.16 12.31
CA ILE A 196 -13.33 -3.61 13.28
C ILE A 196 -13.96 -4.75 14.08
N ASN A 197 -13.49 -5.97 13.81
CA ASN A 197 -14.09 -7.20 14.34
C ASN A 197 -13.37 -7.66 15.62
N PRO A 198 -14.09 -7.79 16.75
CA PRO A 198 -13.51 -8.20 18.02
C PRO A 198 -13.49 -9.72 18.25
N ALA A 199 -13.78 -10.54 17.24
CA ALA A 199 -13.88 -12.01 17.39
C ALA A 199 -12.60 -12.64 17.95
N GLU A 200 -12.79 -13.69 18.76
CA GLU A 200 -11.75 -14.58 19.27
C GLU A 200 -12.08 -16.03 18.85
N PRO A 201 -11.15 -16.73 18.19
CA PRO A 201 -9.84 -16.26 17.71
C PRO A 201 -9.97 -15.16 16.66
N PRO A 202 -8.90 -14.33 16.47
CA PRO A 202 -8.90 -13.24 15.49
C PRO A 202 -9.20 -13.75 14.08
N ILE A 203 -10.06 -13.03 13.36
CA ILE A 203 -10.35 -13.35 11.96
C ILE A 203 -9.20 -12.89 11.03
N PHE A 204 -9.03 -13.56 9.89
CA PHE A 204 -8.31 -12.99 8.76
C PHE A 204 -9.08 -11.78 8.20
N MET A 205 -8.38 -10.91 7.48
CA MET A 205 -9.05 -9.81 6.79
C MET A 205 -10.03 -10.38 5.76
N ARG A 206 -11.31 -9.98 5.85
CA ARG A 206 -12.36 -10.36 4.90
C ARG A 206 -12.90 -9.13 4.21
N ASN A 207 -13.09 -9.24 2.91
CA ASN A 207 -13.58 -8.13 2.12
C ASN A 207 -14.73 -8.58 1.24
N THR A 208 -15.77 -7.76 1.19
CA THR A 208 -16.88 -7.90 0.26
C THR A 208 -16.87 -6.71 -0.69
N ILE A 209 -16.95 -6.98 -1.98
CA ILE A 209 -17.00 -5.99 -3.03
C ILE A 209 -18.33 -6.14 -3.75
N TYR A 210 -19.05 -5.02 -3.92
CA TYR A 210 -20.23 -4.92 -4.73
C TYR A 210 -20.00 -3.95 -5.87
N CYS A 211 -20.26 -4.39 -7.10
CA CYS A 211 -20.24 -3.54 -8.28
C CYS A 211 -21.64 -3.58 -8.92
N LEU A 212 -22.23 -2.41 -9.15
CA LEU A 212 -23.46 -2.28 -9.90
C LEU A 212 -23.12 -1.86 -11.33
N THR A 213 -23.28 -2.76 -12.28
CA THR A 213 -23.04 -2.49 -13.69
C THR A 213 -24.19 -1.68 -14.32
N GLU A 214 -23.89 -0.87 -15.34
CA GLU A 214 -24.92 -0.04 -15.99
C GLU A 214 -25.87 -0.85 -16.87
N THR A 215 -25.40 -1.99 -17.35
CA THR A 215 -26.16 -2.94 -18.18
C THR A 215 -26.02 -4.34 -17.60
N ALA A 216 -26.77 -5.30 -18.12
CA ALA A 216 -26.64 -6.70 -17.74
C ALA A 216 -25.16 -7.15 -17.87
N PRO A 217 -24.59 -7.81 -16.84
CA PRO A 217 -23.18 -8.15 -16.79
C PRO A 217 -22.81 -9.22 -17.82
N ASP A 218 -21.66 -9.05 -18.48
CA ASP A 218 -21.01 -10.12 -19.22
C ASP A 218 -20.33 -11.06 -18.22
N GLU A 219 -21.12 -12.00 -17.68
CA GLU A 219 -20.70 -12.87 -16.56
C GLU A 219 -19.41 -13.64 -16.87
N ALA A 220 -19.25 -14.13 -18.11
CA ALA A 220 -18.08 -14.90 -18.49
C ALA A 220 -16.80 -14.05 -18.50
N LYS A 221 -16.84 -12.86 -19.12
CA LYS A 221 -15.69 -11.97 -19.18
C LYS A 221 -15.36 -11.37 -17.81
N ILE A 222 -16.36 -11.01 -17.01
CA ILE A 222 -16.15 -10.50 -15.67
C ILE A 222 -15.49 -11.58 -14.79
N THR A 223 -15.97 -12.83 -14.86
CA THR A 223 -15.40 -13.95 -14.11
C THR A 223 -13.94 -14.16 -14.50
N GLN A 224 -13.62 -14.22 -15.79
CA GLN A 224 -12.25 -14.35 -16.25
C GLN A 224 -11.39 -13.18 -15.77
N SER A 225 -11.86 -11.95 -15.91
CA SER A 225 -11.15 -10.74 -15.49
C SER A 225 -10.85 -10.72 -13.99
N VAL A 226 -11.78 -11.17 -13.15
CA VAL A 226 -11.61 -11.29 -11.69
C VAL A 226 -10.55 -12.34 -11.36
N LEU A 227 -10.60 -13.52 -11.97
CA LEU A 227 -9.63 -14.59 -11.72
C LEU A 227 -8.21 -14.20 -12.15
N GLU A 228 -8.07 -13.54 -13.30
CA GLU A 228 -6.78 -12.98 -13.75
C GLU A 228 -6.24 -11.97 -12.73
N MET A 229 -7.08 -11.05 -12.25
CA MET A 229 -6.67 -10.04 -11.28
C MET A 229 -6.31 -10.65 -9.92
N VAL A 230 -7.02 -11.67 -9.46
CA VAL A 230 -6.63 -12.44 -8.26
C VAL A 230 -5.21 -13.00 -8.42
N THR A 231 -4.91 -13.58 -9.57
CA THR A 231 -3.58 -14.13 -9.88
C THR A 231 -2.51 -13.03 -9.87
N GLU A 232 -2.81 -11.84 -10.41
CA GLU A 232 -1.87 -10.71 -10.39
C GLU A 232 -1.57 -10.23 -8.97
N VAL A 233 -2.58 -10.12 -8.12
CA VAL A 233 -2.39 -9.71 -6.71
C VAL A 233 -1.60 -10.79 -5.94
N GLN A 234 -1.87 -12.06 -6.17
CA GLN A 234 -1.18 -13.17 -5.52
C GLN A 234 0.32 -13.22 -5.79
N LYS A 235 0.82 -12.58 -6.85
CA LYS A 235 2.26 -12.50 -7.13
C LYS A 235 3.05 -11.79 -6.04
N TYR A 236 2.41 -10.85 -5.33
CA TYR A 236 3.04 -10.10 -4.23
C TYR A 236 2.31 -10.25 -2.89
N VAL A 237 1.08 -10.76 -2.87
CA VAL A 237 0.30 -11.09 -1.67
C VAL A 237 -0.14 -12.56 -1.74
N PRO A 238 0.71 -13.54 -1.41
CA PRO A 238 0.38 -14.96 -1.53
C PRO A 238 -0.85 -15.39 -0.73
N GLY A 239 -1.16 -14.69 0.37
CA GLY A 239 -2.34 -14.93 1.20
C GLY A 239 -3.65 -14.34 0.68
N TYR A 240 -3.64 -13.68 -0.49
CA TYR A 240 -4.84 -13.12 -1.12
C TYR A 240 -5.67 -14.23 -1.77
N ARG A 241 -6.93 -14.36 -1.38
CA ARG A 241 -7.74 -15.50 -1.78
C ARG A 241 -9.17 -15.07 -2.14
N LEU A 242 -9.64 -15.49 -3.31
CA LEU A 242 -11.05 -15.43 -3.67
C LEU A 242 -11.79 -16.53 -2.90
N VAL A 243 -12.67 -16.13 -1.99
CA VAL A 243 -13.46 -17.07 -1.16
C VAL A 243 -14.70 -17.50 -1.90
N ASN A 244 -15.37 -16.56 -2.57
CA ASN A 244 -16.57 -16.81 -3.38
C ASN A 244 -16.75 -15.69 -4.40
N GLY A 245 -17.41 -16.02 -5.51
CA GLY A 245 -17.76 -15.09 -6.58
C GLY A 245 -16.82 -15.13 -7.79
N PRO A 246 -17.07 -14.27 -8.79
CA PRO A 246 -18.16 -13.30 -8.79
C PRO A 246 -19.56 -13.98 -8.76
N VAL A 247 -20.46 -13.43 -7.96
CA VAL A 247 -21.87 -13.84 -7.89
C VAL A 247 -22.70 -12.75 -8.55
N PHE A 248 -23.57 -13.11 -9.49
CA PHE A 248 -24.38 -12.21 -10.28
C PHE A 248 -25.83 -12.25 -9.80
N ASP A 249 -26.43 -11.06 -9.57
CA ASP A 249 -27.82 -10.89 -9.18
C ASP A 249 -28.35 -9.62 -9.90
N GLY A 250 -29.01 -9.81 -11.03
CA GLY A 250 -29.30 -8.71 -11.95
C GLY A 250 -28.03 -8.00 -12.38
N ASN A 251 -27.95 -6.68 -12.20
CA ASN A 251 -26.78 -5.89 -12.52
C ASN A 251 -25.73 -5.85 -11.37
N LYS A 252 -25.99 -6.51 -10.25
CA LYS A 252 -25.08 -6.54 -9.11
C LYS A 252 -24.09 -7.69 -9.24
N VAL A 253 -22.80 -7.37 -9.19
CA VAL A 253 -21.70 -8.32 -9.10
C VAL A 253 -21.13 -8.28 -7.68
N SER A 254 -21.09 -9.44 -7.00
CA SER A 254 -20.57 -9.57 -5.64
C SER A 254 -19.33 -10.46 -5.61
N ILE A 255 -18.25 -10.00 -4.96
CA ILE A 255 -16.97 -10.70 -4.87
C ILE A 255 -16.56 -10.76 -3.39
N PHE A 256 -16.12 -11.92 -2.93
CA PHE A 256 -15.74 -12.15 -1.55
C PHE A 256 -14.30 -12.62 -1.45
N LEU A 257 -13.50 -11.89 -0.68
CA LEU A 257 -12.07 -12.11 -0.53
C LEU A 257 -11.67 -12.34 0.92
N GLU A 258 -10.60 -13.09 1.09
CA GLU A 258 -9.88 -13.17 2.36
C GLU A 258 -8.40 -12.91 2.12
N VAL A 259 -7.75 -12.19 3.05
CA VAL A 259 -6.33 -11.91 3.04
C VAL A 259 -5.71 -12.42 4.33
N ALA A 260 -4.86 -13.42 4.21
CA ALA A 260 -4.01 -13.89 5.30
C ALA A 260 -2.63 -13.25 5.18
N GLY A 261 -2.03 -12.85 6.29
CA GLY A 261 -0.63 -12.40 6.32
C GLY A 261 0.34 -13.56 6.18
N LEU A 262 1.57 -13.27 5.76
CA LEU A 262 2.65 -14.25 5.61
C LEU A 262 3.14 -14.83 6.95
N GLY A 263 2.97 -14.07 8.04
CA GLY A 263 3.46 -14.50 9.37
C GLY A 263 4.96 -14.24 9.56
N ASP A 264 5.54 -13.27 8.86
CA ASP A 264 6.95 -12.88 9.02
C ASP A 264 7.21 -12.23 10.37
N TYR A 265 6.84 -10.97 10.51
CA TYR A 265 6.85 -10.23 11.77
C TYR A 265 5.44 -10.17 12.37
N LEU A 266 4.46 -9.91 11.52
CA LEU A 266 3.06 -9.79 11.90
C LEU A 266 2.38 -11.17 11.92
N PRO A 267 1.43 -11.43 12.84
CA PRO A 267 0.69 -12.68 12.85
C PRO A 267 -0.18 -12.81 11.59
N THR A 268 -0.48 -14.05 11.20
CA THR A 268 -1.21 -14.35 9.96
C THR A 268 -2.61 -13.74 9.88
N TYR A 269 -3.26 -13.46 11.02
CA TYR A 269 -4.55 -12.76 11.02
C TYR A 269 -4.42 -11.27 10.64
N ALA A 270 -3.23 -10.68 10.70
CA ALA A 270 -2.98 -9.29 10.33
C ALA A 270 -2.80 -9.08 8.82
N GLY A 271 -3.60 -9.76 8.01
CA GLY A 271 -3.55 -9.66 6.55
C GLY A 271 -3.76 -8.23 6.01
N ASN A 272 -4.45 -7.38 6.76
CA ASN A 272 -4.59 -5.95 6.45
C ASN A 272 -3.25 -5.18 6.51
N LEU A 273 -2.39 -5.47 7.46
CA LEU A 273 -1.07 -4.86 7.55
C LEU A 273 -0.13 -5.47 6.51
N ASP A 274 -0.19 -6.79 6.35
CA ASP A 274 0.63 -7.53 5.40
C ASP A 274 0.41 -7.08 3.94
N ILE A 275 -0.85 -6.88 3.51
CA ILE A 275 -1.12 -6.41 2.15
C ILE A 275 -0.60 -5.00 1.89
N MET A 276 -0.60 -4.12 2.91
CA MET A 276 -0.03 -2.77 2.80
C MET A 276 1.48 -2.81 2.56
N THR A 277 2.19 -3.58 3.37
CA THR A 277 3.65 -3.70 3.26
C THR A 277 4.05 -4.45 1.99
N ALA A 278 3.29 -5.46 1.58
CA ALA A 278 3.50 -6.18 0.32
C ALA A 278 3.28 -5.29 -0.91
N ALA A 279 2.20 -4.53 -0.95
CA ALA A 279 1.90 -3.60 -2.05
C ALA A 279 2.95 -2.47 -2.13
N ALA A 280 3.37 -1.91 -1.00
CA ALA A 280 4.43 -0.90 -0.95
C ALA A 280 5.77 -1.47 -1.44
N THR A 281 6.13 -2.69 -1.01
CA THR A 281 7.35 -3.37 -1.48
C THR A 281 7.29 -3.61 -3.00
N ARG A 282 6.17 -4.12 -3.54
CA ARG A 282 5.99 -4.32 -4.99
C ARG A 282 6.08 -3.00 -5.76
N THR A 283 5.54 -1.93 -5.21
CA THR A 283 5.66 -0.59 -5.78
C THR A 283 7.13 -0.15 -5.86
N ALA A 284 7.86 -0.28 -4.75
CA ALA A 284 9.29 0.06 -4.70
C ALA A 284 10.13 -0.79 -5.65
N GLU A 285 9.83 -2.08 -5.79
CA GLU A 285 10.54 -2.99 -6.70
C GLU A 285 10.46 -2.51 -8.15
N LEU A 286 9.27 -2.11 -8.63
CA LEU A 286 9.12 -1.62 -9.99
C LEU A 286 9.93 -0.32 -10.23
N PHE A 287 9.89 0.60 -9.27
CA PHE A 287 10.72 1.81 -9.34
C PHE A 287 12.22 1.46 -9.30
N ALA A 288 12.61 0.52 -8.43
CA ALA A 288 14.00 0.08 -8.33
C ALA A 288 14.51 -0.58 -9.61
N GLU A 289 13.69 -1.44 -10.24
CA GLU A 289 14.00 -2.02 -11.55
C GLU A 289 14.30 -0.92 -12.57
N GLY A 290 13.44 0.10 -12.67
CA GLY A 290 13.62 1.22 -13.58
C GLY A 290 14.80 2.14 -13.22
N ILE A 291 15.14 2.31 -11.94
CA ILE A 291 16.35 3.03 -11.50
C ILE A 291 17.60 2.26 -11.90
N LEU A 292 17.61 0.95 -11.73
CA LEU A 292 18.76 0.09 -12.01
C LEU A 292 19.04 -0.06 -13.51
N ASP A 293 18.00 -0.09 -14.34
CA ASP A 293 18.12 -0.15 -15.81
C ASP A 293 18.27 1.22 -16.48
N GLY A 294 18.09 2.31 -15.71
CA GLY A 294 18.23 3.70 -16.15
C GLY A 294 17.00 4.27 -16.86
N SER A 295 15.88 3.55 -16.90
CA SER A 295 14.62 4.02 -17.48
C SER A 295 13.89 5.03 -16.57
N ILE A 296 14.17 4.99 -15.25
CA ILE A 296 13.67 5.95 -14.26
C ILE A 296 14.87 6.73 -13.69
N LYS A 297 14.75 8.06 -13.73
CA LYS A 297 15.71 8.97 -13.09
C LYS A 297 14.98 9.78 -12.04
N LEU A 298 15.34 9.57 -10.78
CA LEU A 298 14.84 10.39 -9.68
C LEU A 298 15.46 11.78 -9.78
N GLN A 299 14.63 12.82 -9.63
CA GLN A 299 15.07 14.21 -9.69
C GLN A 299 14.69 14.92 -8.40
N ALA A 300 15.63 15.68 -7.85
CA ALA A 300 15.32 16.55 -6.72
C ALA A 300 14.28 17.60 -7.15
N THR A 301 13.20 17.70 -6.41
CA THR A 301 12.15 18.68 -6.68
C THR A 301 12.59 20.06 -6.16
N GLN A 302 12.58 21.07 -7.02
CA GLN A 302 12.89 22.44 -6.59
C GLN A 302 11.79 22.98 -5.70
N ALA A 303 12.16 23.74 -4.65
CA ALA A 303 11.23 24.22 -3.62
C ALA A 303 10.10 25.15 -4.13
N GLU A 304 10.12 25.57 -5.38
CA GLU A 304 9.12 26.45 -5.99
C GLU A 304 7.89 25.71 -6.57
N GLU A 305 8.00 24.39 -6.85
CA GLU A 305 6.90 23.62 -7.42
C GLU A 305 5.92 23.03 -6.38
N MET A 306 6.15 23.33 -5.11
CA MET A 306 5.41 22.75 -3.97
C MET A 306 4.52 23.75 -3.23
N ARG A 307 4.06 24.82 -3.90
CA ARG A 307 3.10 25.81 -3.35
C ARG A 307 1.67 25.54 -3.77
#